data_a9538ddc446a480c0be6ee9684437cd6
#
_entry.id   a9538ddc446a480c0be6ee9684437cd6
#
_cell.length_a   1.000
_cell.length_b   1.000
_cell.length_c   1.000
_cell.angle_alpha   90.00
_cell.angle_beta   90.00
_cell.angle_gamma   90.00
#
_symmetry.space_group_name_H-M   'P 1'
#
loop_
_entity.id
_entity.type
_entity.pdbx_description
1 polymer ?
#
loop_
_entity_poly.entity_id
_entity_poly.type
_entity_poly.pdbx_seq_one_letter_code
_entity_poly.pdbx_strand_id
1 'polypeptide(L)'
;MYSTGYDEGGYSASVSLPSFESDYNLTKHRGIDETELASRRANISSFNVLGAAFGALIVLDLNDRLGRLVAWRLACIVWATGTLIQVFASGIYGLLLFSRIWAGLGAGGLTVTAPLYLSEIAPAKTRGLVVGIYMVFLLTFLAMGKF
;
A
#
# COMPACT_ATOMS: atom_id res chain seq x y z
N MET A 1 7.45 -7.62 -5.06
CA MET A 1 8.12 -7.13 -3.85
C MET A 1 8.62 -5.69 -4.01
N TYR A 2 9.26 -5.34 -5.11
CA TYR A 2 9.69 -3.96 -5.43
C TYR A 2 8.52 -3.00 -5.59
N SER A 3 7.36 -3.50 -6.02
CA SER A 3 6.19 -2.71 -6.37
C SER A 3 5.52 -2.03 -5.17
N THR A 4 5.42 -2.67 -4.01
CA THR A 4 4.68 -2.13 -2.86
C THR A 4 5.40 -0.93 -2.22
N GLY A 5 6.72 -1.03 -2.01
CA GLY A 5 7.50 0.10 -1.45
C GLY A 5 7.59 1.28 -2.41
N TYR A 6 7.81 1.00 -3.70
CA TYR A 6 7.85 2.04 -4.73
C TYR A 6 6.49 2.69 -4.96
N ASP A 7 5.40 1.91 -4.94
CA ASP A 7 4.04 2.39 -5.12
C ASP A 7 3.62 3.35 -3.99
N GLU A 8 3.90 3.02 -2.74
CA GLU A 8 3.63 3.91 -1.60
C GLU A 8 4.48 5.19 -1.63
N GLY A 9 5.76 5.07 -1.96
CA GLY A 9 6.66 6.21 -2.11
C GLY A 9 6.25 7.11 -3.28
N GLY A 10 6.07 6.53 -4.46
CA GLY A 10 5.68 7.24 -5.68
C GLY A 10 4.30 7.89 -5.60
N TYR A 11 3.37 7.25 -4.88
CA TYR A 11 2.05 7.83 -4.68
C TYR A 11 2.08 9.07 -3.77
N SER A 12 2.89 9.04 -2.70
CA SER A 12 3.03 10.21 -1.83
C SER A 12 3.59 11.43 -2.59
N ALA A 13 4.44 11.19 -3.60
CA ALA A 13 4.91 12.21 -4.53
C ALA A 13 3.83 12.62 -5.54
N SER A 14 3.06 11.67 -6.07
CA SER A 14 1.99 11.93 -7.06
C SER A 14 0.85 12.77 -6.51
N VAL A 15 0.48 12.61 -5.24
CA VAL A 15 -0.57 13.41 -4.57
C VAL A 15 -0.21 14.91 -4.50
N SER A 16 1.08 15.24 -4.56
CA SER A 16 1.56 16.63 -4.58
C SER A 16 1.67 17.24 -5.98
N LEU A 17 1.38 16.47 -7.05
CA LEU A 17 1.44 16.99 -8.42
C LEU A 17 0.23 17.89 -8.73
N PRO A 18 0.44 19.04 -9.39
CA PRO A 18 -0.63 19.97 -9.74
C PRO A 18 -1.73 19.35 -10.64
N SER A 19 -1.38 18.38 -11.50
CA SER A 19 -2.31 17.66 -12.34
C SER A 19 -3.26 16.77 -11.52
N PHE A 20 -2.76 16.09 -10.51
CA PHE A 20 -3.57 15.28 -9.60
C PHE A 20 -4.52 16.16 -8.79
N GLU A 21 -4.04 17.32 -8.35
CA GLU A 21 -4.86 18.29 -7.61
C GLU A 21 -6.02 18.83 -8.46
N SER A 22 -5.80 19.06 -9.75
CA SER A 22 -6.86 19.52 -10.68
C SER A 22 -7.91 18.45 -10.94
N ASP A 23 -7.50 17.20 -11.14
CA ASP A 23 -8.41 16.09 -11.49
C ASP A 23 -9.36 15.72 -10.34
N TYR A 24 -8.89 15.82 -9.10
CA TYR A 24 -9.70 15.49 -7.91
C TYR A 24 -10.28 16.73 -7.19
N ASN A 25 -10.29 17.91 -7.85
CA ASN A 25 -10.77 19.18 -7.29
C ASN A 25 -10.08 19.54 -5.94
N LEU A 26 -8.79 19.24 -5.84
CA LEU A 26 -7.96 19.57 -4.68
C LEU A 26 -7.25 20.93 -4.86
N THR A 27 -7.61 21.71 -5.87
CA THR A 27 -6.96 22.97 -6.23
C THR A 27 -7.58 24.13 -5.46
N LYS A 28 -6.76 25.06 -5.01
CA LYS A 28 -7.06 26.25 -4.22
C LYS A 28 -8.09 27.24 -4.87
N HIS A 29 -8.45 27.03 -6.13
CA HIS A 29 -9.28 27.97 -6.93
C HIS A 29 -10.80 27.95 -6.62
N ARG A 30 -11.28 27.06 -5.73
CA ARG A 30 -12.72 26.92 -5.45
C ARG A 30 -13.13 27.25 -4.01
N GLY A 31 -12.35 28.07 -3.28
CA GLY A 31 -12.73 28.48 -1.93
C GLY A 31 -12.63 27.38 -0.87
N ILE A 32 -11.83 26.34 -1.15
CA ILE A 32 -11.56 25.26 -0.19
C ILE A 32 -10.41 25.74 0.70
N ASP A 33 -10.60 25.71 2.02
CA ASP A 33 -9.59 26.08 3.01
C ASP A 33 -8.38 25.14 2.95
N GLU A 34 -7.17 25.66 3.22
CA GLU A 34 -5.94 24.86 3.26
C GLU A 34 -6.02 23.69 4.23
N THR A 35 -6.79 23.85 5.31
CA THR A 35 -7.08 22.80 6.29
C THR A 35 -7.91 21.65 5.69
N GLU A 36 -8.85 21.95 4.81
CA GLU A 36 -9.66 20.93 4.14
C GLU A 36 -8.85 20.15 3.10
N LEU A 37 -7.97 20.83 2.36
CA LEU A 37 -7.04 20.18 1.43
C LEU A 37 -6.07 19.24 2.16
N ALA A 38 -5.49 19.70 3.27
CA ALA A 38 -4.62 18.88 4.09
C ALA A 38 -5.34 17.66 4.67
N SER A 39 -6.60 17.82 5.12
CA SER A 39 -7.39 16.71 5.63
C SER A 39 -7.77 15.70 4.55
N ARG A 40 -8.10 16.13 3.33
CA ARG A 40 -8.37 15.22 2.19
C ARG A 40 -7.14 14.41 1.80
N ARG A 41 -5.95 15.04 1.75
CA ARG A 41 -4.68 14.34 1.50
C ARG A 41 -4.35 13.35 2.61
N ALA A 42 -4.54 13.76 3.87
CA ALA A 42 -4.35 12.89 5.02
C ALA A 42 -5.31 11.69 4.99
N ASN A 43 -6.57 11.88 4.62
CA ASN A 43 -7.55 10.82 4.50
C ASN A 43 -7.14 9.77 3.46
N ILE A 44 -6.66 10.17 2.28
CA ILE A 44 -6.22 9.24 1.24
C ILE A 44 -5.11 8.30 1.76
N SER A 45 -4.16 8.84 2.51
CA SER A 45 -3.09 8.05 3.14
C SER A 45 -3.61 7.19 4.29
N SER A 46 -4.47 7.75 5.16
CA SER A 46 -5.03 7.04 6.31
C SER A 46 -5.89 5.85 5.92
N PHE A 47 -6.69 5.95 4.86
CA PHE A 47 -7.52 4.85 4.39
C PHE A 47 -6.69 3.69 3.83
N ASN A 48 -5.53 3.97 3.21
CA ASN A 48 -4.59 2.93 2.81
C ASN A 48 -4.01 2.18 4.01
N VAL A 49 -3.60 2.90 5.05
CA VAL A 49 -3.05 2.31 6.29
C VAL A 49 -4.11 1.48 7.02
N LEU A 50 -5.35 1.96 7.09
CA LEU A 50 -6.47 1.20 7.66
C LEU A 50 -6.71 -0.10 6.87
N GLY A 51 -6.74 -0.02 5.54
CA GLY A 51 -6.82 -1.20 4.68
C GLY A 51 -5.69 -2.20 4.96
N ALA A 52 -4.46 -1.71 5.08
CA ALA A 52 -3.31 -2.55 5.37
C ALA A 52 -3.39 -3.23 6.75
N ALA A 53 -3.87 -2.55 7.77
CA ALA A 53 -4.07 -3.12 9.10
C ALA A 53 -5.08 -4.27 9.07
N PHE A 54 -6.23 -4.08 8.43
CA PHE A 54 -7.23 -5.16 8.26
C PHE A 54 -6.69 -6.30 7.39
N GLY A 55 -5.98 -5.98 6.30
CA GLY A 55 -5.36 -6.97 5.42
C GLY A 55 -4.34 -7.84 6.14
N ALA A 56 -3.53 -7.24 7.01
CA ALA A 56 -2.57 -7.96 7.84
C ALA A 56 -3.25 -8.97 8.77
N LEU A 57 -4.35 -8.59 9.43
CA LEU A 57 -5.11 -9.47 10.31
C LEU A 57 -5.76 -10.64 9.55
N ILE A 58 -6.41 -10.35 8.42
CA ILE A 58 -7.07 -11.37 7.58
C ILE A 58 -6.04 -12.37 7.05
N VAL A 59 -4.89 -11.89 6.60
CA VAL A 59 -3.87 -12.76 6.01
C VAL A 59 -3.17 -13.62 7.06
N LEU A 60 -3.11 -13.23 8.33
CA LEU A 60 -2.61 -14.10 9.39
C LEU A 60 -3.45 -15.38 9.48
N ASP A 61 -4.79 -15.27 9.57
CA ASP A 61 -5.68 -16.42 9.58
C ASP A 61 -5.62 -17.23 8.26
N LEU A 62 -5.51 -16.52 7.14
CA LEU A 62 -5.43 -17.15 5.81
C LEU A 62 -4.12 -17.94 5.62
N ASN A 63 -3.00 -17.44 6.14
CA ASN A 63 -1.70 -18.13 6.12
C ASN A 63 -1.76 -19.48 6.83
N ASP A 64 -2.49 -19.55 7.94
CA ASP A 64 -2.59 -20.79 8.73
C ASP A 64 -3.55 -21.81 8.10
N ARG A 65 -4.62 -21.34 7.43
CA ARG A 65 -5.64 -22.22 6.81
C ARG A 65 -5.30 -22.69 5.41
N LEU A 66 -4.84 -21.78 4.54
CA LEU A 66 -4.62 -22.04 3.11
C LEU A 66 -3.15 -22.28 2.75
N GLY A 67 -2.25 -21.97 3.68
CA GLY A 67 -0.82 -22.03 3.45
C GLY A 67 -0.25 -20.72 2.85
N ARG A 68 1.06 -20.48 3.10
CA ARG A 68 1.75 -19.22 2.83
C ARG A 68 1.74 -18.81 1.36
N LEU A 69 1.93 -19.76 0.44
CA LEU A 69 1.99 -19.47 -1.01
C LEU A 69 0.62 -19.06 -1.57
N VAL A 70 -0.45 -19.70 -1.11
CA VAL A 70 -1.81 -19.37 -1.55
C VAL A 70 -2.23 -18.02 -1.00
N ALA A 71 -1.98 -17.77 0.29
CA ALA A 71 -2.26 -16.48 0.91
C ALA A 71 -1.50 -15.34 0.21
N TRP A 72 -0.23 -15.54 -0.14
CA TRP A 72 0.56 -14.57 -0.91
C TRP A 72 -0.06 -14.28 -2.27
N ARG A 73 -0.40 -15.32 -3.06
CA ARG A 73 -1.04 -15.13 -4.37
C ARG A 73 -2.35 -14.36 -4.27
N LEU A 74 -3.18 -14.66 -3.28
CA LEU A 74 -4.43 -13.94 -3.04
C LEU A 74 -4.18 -12.47 -2.69
N ALA A 75 -3.23 -12.19 -1.80
CA ALA A 75 -2.84 -10.83 -1.45
C ALA A 75 -2.32 -10.04 -2.67
N CYS A 76 -1.53 -10.67 -3.57
CA CYS A 76 -1.10 -10.06 -4.83
C CYS A 76 -2.27 -9.72 -5.74
N ILE A 77 -3.26 -10.61 -5.88
CA ILE A 77 -4.44 -10.38 -6.72
C ILE A 77 -5.27 -9.23 -6.16
N VAL A 78 -5.51 -9.20 -4.85
CA VAL A 78 -6.25 -8.11 -4.18
C VAL A 78 -5.52 -6.78 -4.37
N TRP A 79 -4.21 -6.73 -4.18
CA TRP A 79 -3.41 -5.54 -4.41
C TRP A 79 -3.47 -5.08 -5.87
N ALA A 80 -3.28 -5.98 -6.84
CA ALA A 80 -3.32 -5.66 -8.27
C ALA A 80 -4.70 -5.17 -8.72
N THR A 81 -5.79 -5.76 -8.23
CA THR A 81 -7.14 -5.28 -8.54
C THR A 81 -7.42 -3.91 -7.92
N GLY A 82 -6.91 -3.64 -6.71
CA GLY A 82 -7.02 -2.31 -6.08
C GLY A 82 -6.29 -1.23 -6.87
N THR A 83 -5.07 -1.50 -7.34
CA THR A 83 -4.31 -0.57 -8.18
C THR A 83 -4.96 -0.36 -9.55
N LEU A 84 -5.54 -1.38 -10.15
CA LEU A 84 -6.31 -1.25 -11.39
C LEU A 84 -7.55 -0.36 -11.20
N ILE A 85 -8.34 -0.56 -10.15
CA ILE A 85 -9.49 0.30 -9.83
C ILE A 85 -9.05 1.76 -9.66
N GLN A 86 -7.89 1.99 -9.05
CA GLN A 86 -7.34 3.33 -8.86
C GLN A 86 -7.03 4.03 -10.19
N VAL A 87 -6.51 3.33 -11.19
CA VAL A 87 -6.26 3.88 -12.53
C VAL A 87 -7.55 4.35 -13.20
N PHE A 88 -8.65 3.61 -12.99
CA PHE A 88 -9.97 3.98 -13.53
C PHE A 88 -10.75 4.99 -12.68
N ALA A 89 -10.27 5.30 -11.48
CA ALA A 89 -10.95 6.21 -10.54
C ALA A 89 -10.78 7.70 -10.86
N SER A 90 -10.30 8.06 -12.07
CA SER A 90 -10.06 9.45 -12.49
C SER A 90 -11.27 10.35 -12.21
N GLY A 91 -11.09 11.35 -11.34
CA GLY A 91 -12.10 12.37 -11.04
C GLY A 91 -13.13 12.02 -9.97
N ILE A 92 -13.21 10.79 -9.48
CA ILE A 92 -14.18 10.39 -8.43
C ILE A 92 -13.46 10.13 -7.11
N TYR A 93 -13.47 11.11 -6.20
CA TYR A 93 -12.79 11.01 -4.90
C TYR A 93 -13.24 9.81 -4.04
N GLY A 94 -14.54 9.48 -4.03
CA GLY A 94 -15.04 8.32 -3.28
C GLY A 94 -14.51 6.98 -3.81
N LEU A 95 -14.41 6.84 -5.13
CA LEU A 95 -13.86 5.64 -5.77
C LEU A 95 -12.36 5.51 -5.51
N LEU A 96 -11.64 6.64 -5.47
CA LEU A 96 -10.24 6.69 -5.07
C LEU A 96 -10.04 6.18 -3.65
N LEU A 97 -10.84 6.64 -2.69
CA LEU A 97 -10.74 6.18 -1.28
C LEU A 97 -11.03 4.67 -1.17
N PHE A 98 -12.06 4.20 -1.87
CA PHE A 98 -12.38 2.76 -1.89
C PHE A 98 -11.21 1.93 -2.45
N SER A 99 -10.64 2.35 -3.58
CA SER A 99 -9.49 1.67 -4.18
C SER A 99 -8.27 1.64 -3.25
N ARG A 100 -8.10 2.69 -2.42
CA ARG A 100 -7.05 2.76 -1.41
C ARG A 100 -7.21 1.73 -0.29
N ILE A 101 -8.42 1.56 0.22
CA ILE A 101 -8.69 0.52 1.21
C ILE A 101 -8.42 -0.86 0.60
N TRP A 102 -8.89 -1.09 -0.62
CA TRP A 102 -8.74 -2.37 -1.31
C TRP A 102 -7.29 -2.71 -1.62
N ALA A 103 -6.53 -1.76 -2.15
CA ALA A 103 -5.09 -1.92 -2.38
C ALA A 103 -4.34 -2.09 -1.06
N GLY A 104 -4.72 -1.33 -0.02
CA GLY A 104 -4.17 -1.45 1.32
C GLY A 104 -4.34 -2.86 1.91
N LEU A 105 -5.53 -3.46 1.77
CA LEU A 105 -5.77 -4.85 2.18
C LEU A 105 -4.74 -5.82 1.58
N GLY A 106 -4.50 -5.72 0.28
CA GLY A 106 -3.49 -6.53 -0.41
C GLY A 106 -2.06 -6.22 0.07
N ALA A 107 -1.70 -4.95 0.17
CA ALA A 107 -0.37 -4.51 0.62
C ALA A 107 -0.05 -4.97 2.04
N GLY A 108 -1.01 -4.83 2.98
CA GLY A 108 -0.86 -5.31 4.35
C GLY A 108 -0.65 -6.82 4.43
N GLY A 109 -1.40 -7.58 3.63
CA GLY A 109 -1.22 -9.02 3.52
C GLY A 109 0.17 -9.41 3.01
N LEU A 110 0.67 -8.73 1.98
CA LEU A 110 2.01 -8.96 1.42
C LEU A 110 3.11 -8.64 2.42
N THR A 111 2.97 -7.55 3.17
CA THR A 111 3.96 -7.11 4.16
C THR A 111 4.13 -8.11 5.30
N VAL A 112 3.06 -8.80 5.69
CA VAL A 112 3.09 -9.83 6.75
C VAL A 112 3.58 -11.17 6.21
N THR A 113 3.05 -11.62 5.07
CA THR A 113 3.35 -12.96 4.53
C THR A 113 4.80 -13.10 4.09
N ALA A 114 5.39 -12.03 3.51
CA ALA A 114 6.74 -12.09 2.97
C ALA A 114 7.82 -12.36 4.03
N PRO A 115 7.93 -11.60 5.13
CA PRO A 115 8.93 -11.88 6.17
C PRO A 115 8.64 -13.20 6.90
N LEU A 116 7.37 -13.56 7.06
CA LEU A 116 6.98 -14.84 7.66
C LEU A 116 7.52 -16.01 6.83
N TYR A 117 7.25 -16.02 5.53
CA TYR A 117 7.75 -17.05 4.61
C TYR A 117 9.28 -17.11 4.57
N LEU A 118 9.96 -15.96 4.54
CA LEU A 118 11.42 -15.88 4.58
C LEU A 118 11.98 -16.45 5.90
N SER A 119 11.30 -16.20 7.02
CA SER A 119 11.74 -16.71 8.32
C SER A 119 11.58 -18.22 8.46
N GLU A 120 10.64 -18.82 7.75
CA GLU A 120 10.40 -20.28 7.77
C GLU A 120 11.42 -21.04 6.91
N ILE A 121 11.82 -20.48 5.75
CA ILE A 121 12.77 -21.10 4.83
C ILE A 121 14.22 -20.90 5.29
N ALA A 122 14.52 -19.78 5.96
CA ALA A 122 15.87 -19.46 6.35
C ALA A 122 16.40 -20.40 7.45
N PRO A 123 17.66 -20.90 7.35
CA PRO A 123 18.31 -21.65 8.42
C PRO A 123 18.33 -20.84 9.72
N ALA A 124 18.23 -21.52 10.86
CA ALA A 124 18.14 -20.90 12.18
C ALA A 124 19.25 -19.85 12.45
N LYS A 125 20.46 -20.10 11.94
CA LYS A 125 21.62 -19.21 12.11
C LYS A 125 21.54 -17.91 11.30
N THR A 126 20.81 -17.88 10.18
CA THR A 126 20.77 -16.75 9.24
C THR A 126 19.38 -16.11 9.15
N ARG A 127 18.39 -16.62 9.88
CA ARG A 127 17.00 -16.16 9.85
C ARG A 127 16.87 -14.64 10.05
N GLY A 128 17.52 -14.10 11.08
CA GLY A 128 17.49 -12.66 11.37
C GLY A 128 18.14 -11.81 10.27
N LEU A 129 19.24 -12.30 9.69
CA LEU A 129 19.92 -11.62 8.60
C LEU A 129 19.06 -11.54 7.34
N VAL A 130 18.40 -12.63 6.95
CA VAL A 130 17.53 -12.69 5.76
C VAL A 130 16.34 -11.74 5.91
N VAL A 131 15.68 -11.74 7.06
CA VAL A 131 14.57 -10.82 7.35
C VAL A 131 15.07 -9.37 7.44
N GLY A 132 16.25 -9.14 8.03
CA GLY A 132 16.86 -7.80 8.08
C GLY A 132 17.17 -7.24 6.69
N ILE A 133 17.78 -8.03 5.81
CA ILE A 133 18.02 -7.64 4.41
C ILE A 133 16.70 -7.29 3.71
N TYR A 134 15.66 -8.11 3.88
CA TYR A 134 14.34 -7.82 3.32
C TYR A 134 13.82 -6.45 3.77
N MET A 135 13.90 -6.11 5.06
CA MET A 135 13.45 -4.83 5.59
C MET A 135 14.27 -3.66 5.04
N VAL A 136 15.59 -3.80 4.92
CA VAL A 136 16.47 -2.77 4.32
C VAL A 136 16.07 -2.51 2.88
N PHE A 137 15.85 -3.54 2.07
CA PHE A 137 15.39 -3.37 0.69
C PHE A 137 14.02 -2.68 0.62
N LEU A 138 13.06 -3.08 1.46
CA LEU A 138 11.74 -2.46 1.49
C LEU A 138 11.82 -0.97 1.79
N LEU A 139 12.59 -0.58 2.82
CA LEU A 139 12.80 0.83 3.19
C LEU A 139 13.54 1.62 2.11
N THR A 140 14.53 1.01 1.45
CA THR A 140 15.27 1.65 0.35
C THR A 140 14.35 1.96 -0.83
N PHE A 141 13.50 1.01 -1.25
CA PHE A 141 12.54 1.24 -2.33
C PHE A 141 11.46 2.25 -1.96
N LEU A 142 11.03 2.28 -0.70
CA LEU A 142 10.10 3.29 -0.19
C LEU A 142 10.74 4.69 -0.22
N ALA A 143 12.02 4.80 0.13
CA ALA A 143 12.74 6.05 0.04
C ALA A 143 12.93 6.52 -1.42
N MET A 144 13.30 5.59 -2.33
CA MET A 144 13.47 5.90 -3.76
C MET A 144 12.15 6.33 -4.43
N GLY A 145 11.00 5.83 -3.99
CA GLY A 145 9.70 6.23 -4.52
C GLY A 145 9.29 7.65 -4.14
N LYS A 146 9.98 8.29 -3.19
CA LYS A 146 9.72 9.69 -2.78
C LYS A 146 10.52 10.72 -3.57
N PHE A 147 11.55 10.29 -4.29
CA PHE A 147 12.41 11.14 -5.12
C PHE A 147 12.09 10.96 -6.61
#